data_0e3520f3c58a4ec063a95cc0cc127831
#
_entry.id   0e3520f3c58a4ec063a95cc0cc127831
#
_cell.length_a   1.000
_cell.length_b   1.000
_cell.length_c   1.000
_cell.angle_alpha   90.00
_cell.angle_beta   90.00
_cell.angle_gamma   90.00
#
_symmetry.space_group_name_H-M   'P 1'
#
loop_
_entity.id
_entity.type
_entity.pdbx_description
1 polymer ?
#
loop_
_entity_poly.entity_id
_entity_poly.type
_entity_poly.pdbx_seq_one_letter_code
_entity_poly.pdbx_strand_id
1 'polypeptide(L)'
;MARPDLHDRIQAQRKLRDAQGRLRVRRVVSRRDGVQLEVDGQWLTNFCSNDYLGLSQQFGVVSALQDAAAREGAGATASHLICGHHALHEALEQEMADWLGYPRALLFGSGFAANLAVQQALLSEEDDVCVQDRLNHASLLDATRLAGCRLRRYPHLDTEGALRQLKHAPNGAAMLATDGVFSMDGDIAPLRSLSLVARMQDALLYVDDAHGIGVVGEHGRGCVAEAGLGVNDVPLQLATLGKALGGCGAVVLGDEAMIQHLAETARPYIYTTAVPPAQAAAALAAVKLARRDDWRREKLTELIGIFRTGARQHGLELMPSDTPIQPLLCGAESTVMALSAALEAAGFLVSAIRPPTVPEGKARLRVTLSALHAPAQVHALVDAIAHARDTVVQQHALNALTA
;
A
#
# COMPACT_ATOMS: atom_id res chain seq x y z
N MET A 1 35.86 18.10 21.36
CA MET A 1 34.96 16.98 21.72
C MET A 1 35.14 15.88 20.68
N ALA A 2 35.31 14.63 21.09
CA ALA A 2 35.34 13.50 20.16
C ALA A 2 33.97 13.30 19.49
N ARG A 3 33.95 12.85 18.24
CA ARG A 3 32.71 12.51 17.54
C ARG A 3 32.04 11.33 18.26
N PRO A 4 30.70 11.30 18.38
CA PRO A 4 29.99 10.14 18.90
C PRO A 4 30.27 8.89 18.05
N ASP A 5 30.53 7.76 18.70
CA ASP A 5 30.66 6.49 18.02
C ASP A 5 29.28 6.04 17.49
N LEU A 6 29.22 5.76 16.18
CA LEU A 6 27.97 5.29 15.52
C LEU A 6 27.58 3.89 16.00
N HIS A 7 28.57 3.04 16.34
CA HIS A 7 28.28 1.68 16.83
C HIS A 7 27.59 1.72 18.18
N ASP A 8 28.13 2.54 19.12
CA ASP A 8 27.53 2.72 20.44
C ASP A 8 26.12 3.29 20.34
N ARG A 9 25.89 4.26 19.44
CA ARG A 9 24.55 4.82 19.18
C ARG A 9 23.58 3.75 18.68
N ILE A 10 24.01 2.89 17.74
CA ILE A 10 23.19 1.79 17.20
C ILE A 10 22.83 0.82 18.31
N GLN A 11 23.78 0.44 19.16
CA GLN A 11 23.55 -0.48 20.29
C GLN A 11 22.58 0.11 21.32
N ALA A 12 22.73 1.38 21.67
CA ALA A 12 21.80 2.06 22.57
C ALA A 12 20.37 2.10 22.02
N GLN A 13 20.21 2.46 20.75
CA GLN A 13 18.91 2.46 20.08
C GLN A 13 18.30 1.06 19.96
N ARG A 14 19.13 0.03 19.76
CA ARG A 14 18.65 -1.37 19.71
C ARG A 14 18.13 -1.81 21.09
N LYS A 15 18.88 -1.53 22.17
CA LYS A 15 18.46 -1.82 23.54
C LYS A 15 17.14 -1.12 23.90
N LEU A 16 16.97 0.13 23.48
CA LEU A 16 15.72 0.87 23.71
C LEU A 16 14.54 0.21 22.97
N ARG A 17 14.72 -0.17 21.68
CA ARG A 17 13.66 -0.87 20.93
C ARG A 17 13.35 -2.24 21.53
N ASP A 18 14.34 -2.95 22.05
CA ASP A 18 14.18 -4.23 22.73
C ASP A 18 13.33 -4.08 24.00
N ALA A 19 13.72 -3.15 24.87
CA ALA A 19 12.97 -2.84 26.09
C ALA A 19 11.51 -2.41 25.85
N GLN A 20 11.22 -1.84 24.66
CA GLN A 20 9.87 -1.47 24.23
C GLN A 20 9.14 -2.59 23.49
N GLY A 21 9.73 -3.78 23.31
CA GLY A 21 9.15 -4.85 22.47
C GLY A 21 9.02 -4.48 20.99
N ARG A 22 9.81 -3.51 20.50
CA ARG A 22 9.71 -2.95 19.14
C ARG A 22 10.79 -3.45 18.19
N LEU A 23 11.53 -4.50 18.54
CA LEU A 23 12.42 -5.15 17.58
C LEU A 23 11.63 -5.75 16.42
N ARG A 24 12.19 -5.63 15.22
CA ARG A 24 11.63 -6.22 14.01
C ARG A 24 12.54 -7.34 13.53
N VAL A 25 11.96 -8.51 13.33
CA VAL A 25 12.67 -9.70 12.84
C VAL A 25 12.13 -10.05 11.46
N ARG A 26 13.03 -10.30 10.51
CA ARG A 26 12.67 -10.85 9.20
C ARG A 26 12.44 -12.34 9.35
N ARG A 27 11.32 -12.82 8.84
CA ARG A 27 11.00 -14.25 8.79
C ARG A 27 11.23 -14.78 7.38
N VAL A 28 11.70 -16.01 7.29
CA VAL A 28 11.98 -16.64 6.00
C VAL A 28 10.76 -17.45 5.57
N VAL A 29 10.20 -17.09 4.42
CA VAL A 29 9.18 -17.89 3.73
C VAL A 29 9.93 -18.87 2.83
N SER A 30 9.92 -20.16 3.16
CA SER A 30 10.60 -21.20 2.39
C SER A 30 9.79 -21.70 1.21
N ARG A 31 8.45 -21.77 1.37
CA ARG A 31 7.52 -22.23 0.32
C ARG A 31 6.22 -21.45 0.35
N ARG A 32 5.57 -21.38 -0.82
CA ARG A 32 4.27 -20.74 -0.99
C ARG A 32 3.38 -21.61 -1.87
N ASP A 33 2.13 -21.78 -1.46
CA ASP A 33 1.07 -22.45 -2.23
C ASP A 33 -0.25 -21.70 -2.01
N GLY A 34 -0.64 -20.88 -2.95
CA GLY A 34 -1.78 -19.98 -2.83
C GLY A 34 -1.67 -19.07 -1.60
N VAL A 35 -2.61 -19.24 -0.65
CA VAL A 35 -2.61 -18.51 0.63
C VAL A 35 -1.84 -19.25 1.74
N GLN A 36 -1.27 -20.41 1.47
CA GLN A 36 -0.44 -21.13 2.44
C GLN A 36 1.01 -20.71 2.30
N LEU A 37 1.66 -20.42 3.44
CA LEU A 37 3.09 -20.12 3.52
C LEU A 37 3.77 -21.07 4.50
N GLU A 38 4.91 -21.63 4.11
CA GLU A 38 5.82 -22.29 5.03
C GLU A 38 6.80 -21.26 5.59
N VAL A 39 6.67 -20.98 6.89
CA VAL A 39 7.46 -19.96 7.60
C VAL A 39 8.12 -20.64 8.79
N ASP A 40 9.43 -20.61 8.87
CA ASP A 40 10.21 -21.25 9.95
C ASP A 40 9.87 -22.74 10.13
N GLY A 41 9.55 -23.44 9.03
CA GLY A 41 9.18 -24.87 8.99
C GLY A 41 7.73 -25.18 9.34
N GLN A 42 6.88 -24.18 9.56
CA GLN A 42 5.46 -24.34 9.83
C GLN A 42 4.59 -23.81 8.69
N TRP A 43 3.60 -24.57 8.25
CA TRP A 43 2.59 -24.12 7.30
C TRP A 43 1.52 -23.28 7.98
N LEU A 44 1.32 -22.05 7.47
CA LEU A 44 0.37 -21.09 8.01
C LEU A 44 -0.54 -20.57 6.90
N THR A 45 -1.84 -20.40 7.20
CA THR A 45 -2.75 -19.68 6.31
C THR A 45 -2.48 -18.19 6.44
N ASN A 46 -2.10 -17.56 5.33
CA ASN A 46 -1.58 -16.19 5.29
C ASN A 46 -2.70 -15.16 5.10
N PHE A 47 -2.94 -14.36 6.12
CA PHE A 47 -3.81 -13.19 6.09
C PHE A 47 -3.04 -11.86 6.19
N CYS A 48 -1.79 -11.82 5.68
CA CYS A 48 -0.92 -10.64 5.68
C CYS A 48 -0.57 -10.15 4.26
N SER A 49 -0.94 -10.92 3.20
CA SER A 49 -0.54 -10.61 1.83
C SER A 49 -1.30 -9.43 1.27
N ASN A 50 -0.61 -8.61 0.46
CA ASN A 50 -1.27 -7.60 -0.37
C ASN A 50 -1.63 -8.12 -1.77
N ASP A 51 -1.42 -9.39 -2.08
CA ASP A 51 -1.85 -10.04 -3.33
C ASP A 51 -3.37 -10.31 -3.30
N TYR A 52 -4.14 -9.20 -3.30
CA TYR A 52 -5.59 -9.24 -3.08
C TYR A 52 -6.33 -10.06 -4.12
N LEU A 53 -5.91 -10.00 -5.39
CA LEU A 53 -6.52 -10.75 -6.48
C LEU A 53 -5.91 -12.15 -6.67
N GLY A 54 -4.82 -12.48 -5.96
CA GLY A 54 -4.15 -13.77 -6.08
C GLY A 54 -3.47 -13.98 -7.43
N LEU A 55 -2.87 -12.92 -7.98
CA LEU A 55 -2.25 -12.97 -9.31
C LEU A 55 -0.77 -13.34 -9.29
N SER A 56 -0.09 -13.26 -8.14
CA SER A 56 1.36 -13.48 -8.06
C SER A 56 1.81 -14.90 -8.44
N GLN A 57 0.93 -15.90 -8.31
CA GLN A 57 1.18 -17.30 -8.69
C GLN A 57 0.28 -17.77 -9.86
N GLN A 58 -0.44 -16.84 -10.48
CA GLN A 58 -1.33 -17.18 -11.60
C GLN A 58 -0.52 -17.63 -12.81
N PHE A 59 -0.88 -18.77 -13.39
CA PHE A 59 -0.11 -19.42 -14.46
C PHE A 59 0.23 -18.48 -15.62
N GLY A 60 -0.73 -17.71 -16.12
CA GLY A 60 -0.49 -16.78 -17.25
C GLY A 60 0.48 -15.65 -16.91
N VAL A 61 0.51 -15.21 -15.65
CA VAL A 61 1.48 -14.19 -15.17
C VAL A 61 2.88 -14.80 -15.07
N VAL A 62 2.98 -15.99 -14.48
CA VAL A 62 4.25 -16.71 -14.36
C VAL A 62 4.82 -17.10 -15.72
N SER A 63 3.98 -17.61 -16.63
CA SER A 63 4.37 -17.95 -18.00
C SER A 63 4.89 -16.73 -18.77
N ALA A 64 4.20 -15.59 -18.68
CA ALA A 64 4.66 -14.36 -19.33
C ALA A 64 6.04 -13.90 -18.82
N LEU A 65 6.28 -14.04 -17.51
CA LEU A 65 7.60 -13.77 -16.91
C LEU A 65 8.67 -14.70 -17.48
N GLN A 66 8.41 -16.01 -17.50
CA GLN A 66 9.36 -17.03 -17.96
C GLN A 66 9.70 -16.87 -19.43
N ASP A 67 8.69 -16.65 -20.28
CA ASP A 67 8.86 -16.47 -21.71
C ASP A 67 9.66 -15.20 -22.04
N ALA A 68 9.36 -14.10 -21.35
CA ALA A 68 10.11 -12.86 -21.53
C ALA A 68 11.53 -12.99 -20.99
N ALA A 69 11.75 -13.62 -19.84
CA ALA A 69 13.08 -13.84 -19.29
C ALA A 69 13.96 -14.72 -20.23
N ALA A 70 13.36 -15.73 -20.87
CA ALA A 70 14.07 -16.57 -21.81
C ALA A 70 14.53 -15.82 -23.08
N ARG A 71 13.77 -14.79 -23.52
CA ARG A 71 14.10 -14.01 -24.72
C ARG A 71 14.98 -12.79 -24.43
N GLU A 72 14.64 -12.04 -23.37
CA GLU A 72 15.20 -10.70 -23.08
C GLU A 72 16.24 -10.72 -21.95
N GLY A 73 16.40 -11.87 -21.27
CA GLY A 73 17.32 -12.00 -20.14
C GLY A 73 16.73 -11.54 -18.80
N ALA A 74 17.61 -11.45 -17.79
CA ALA A 74 17.22 -11.24 -16.38
C ALA A 74 17.11 -9.77 -15.97
N GLY A 75 17.61 -8.83 -16.75
CA GLY A 75 17.67 -7.41 -16.39
C GLY A 75 17.61 -6.46 -17.57
N ALA A 76 17.32 -5.18 -17.29
CA ALA A 76 17.23 -4.13 -18.30
C ALA A 76 18.57 -3.51 -18.71
N THR A 77 19.66 -3.83 -18.00
CA THR A 77 21.06 -3.44 -18.26
C THR A 77 21.40 -1.95 -18.15
N ALA A 78 20.41 -1.05 -18.20
CA ALA A 78 20.59 0.41 -18.09
C ALA A 78 19.32 1.10 -17.57
N SER A 79 19.38 2.43 -17.35
CA SER A 79 18.21 3.26 -17.10
C SER A 79 17.34 3.41 -18.37
N HIS A 80 16.07 3.78 -18.17
CA HIS A 80 15.12 3.96 -19.28
C HIS A 80 15.64 4.92 -20.36
N LEU A 81 16.26 6.03 -19.97
CA LEU A 81 16.74 7.07 -20.90
C LEU A 81 18.03 6.70 -21.66
N ILE A 82 18.71 5.62 -21.30
CA ILE A 82 19.93 5.17 -21.99
C ILE A 82 19.59 4.07 -23.01
N CYS A 83 19.40 2.83 -22.53
CA CYS A 83 19.03 1.69 -23.38
C CYS A 83 18.21 0.64 -22.60
N GLY A 84 17.73 0.99 -21.41
CA GLY A 84 16.97 0.08 -20.56
C GLY A 84 15.46 0.07 -20.84
N HIS A 85 14.94 1.00 -21.65
CA HIS A 85 13.50 1.05 -21.98
C HIS A 85 13.18 0.07 -23.12
N HIS A 86 12.38 -0.92 -22.80
CA HIS A 86 12.03 -2.01 -23.71
C HIS A 86 10.57 -1.89 -24.16
N ALA A 87 10.20 -2.47 -25.30
CA ALA A 87 8.82 -2.50 -25.83
C ALA A 87 7.79 -3.07 -24.82
N LEU A 88 8.21 -3.93 -23.88
CA LEU A 88 7.35 -4.45 -22.83
C LEU A 88 7.03 -3.39 -21.75
N HIS A 89 7.92 -2.43 -21.51
CA HIS A 89 7.64 -1.30 -20.64
C HIS A 89 6.60 -0.38 -21.27
N GLU A 90 6.82 0.00 -22.55
CA GLU A 90 5.87 0.81 -23.31
C GLU A 90 4.48 0.17 -23.38
N ALA A 91 4.41 -1.14 -23.66
CA ALA A 91 3.15 -1.87 -23.70
C ALA A 91 2.43 -1.91 -22.34
N LEU A 92 3.16 -2.02 -21.23
CA LEU A 92 2.60 -1.97 -19.89
C LEU A 92 2.10 -0.57 -19.55
N GLU A 93 2.87 0.48 -19.84
CA GLU A 93 2.50 1.88 -19.62
C GLU A 93 1.23 2.23 -20.40
N GLN A 94 1.16 1.83 -21.68
CA GLN A 94 -0.04 2.03 -22.50
C GLN A 94 -1.26 1.29 -21.95
N GLU A 95 -1.11 0.00 -21.57
CA GLU A 95 -2.22 -0.80 -21.02
C GLU A 95 -2.75 -0.20 -19.71
N MET A 96 -1.85 0.32 -18.86
CA MET A 96 -2.23 0.99 -17.60
C MET A 96 -2.95 2.31 -17.86
N ALA A 97 -2.45 3.12 -18.79
CA ALA A 97 -3.07 4.38 -19.20
C ALA A 97 -4.49 4.14 -19.75
N ASP A 98 -4.64 3.18 -20.64
CA ASP A 98 -5.93 2.81 -21.24
C ASP A 98 -6.92 2.29 -20.18
N TRP A 99 -6.44 1.44 -19.25
CA TRP A 99 -7.30 0.88 -18.21
C TRP A 99 -7.84 1.94 -17.27
N LEU A 100 -6.98 2.87 -16.83
CA LEU A 100 -7.32 3.84 -15.82
C LEU A 100 -7.87 5.16 -16.40
N GLY A 101 -7.83 5.31 -17.73
CA GLY A 101 -8.40 6.47 -18.44
C GLY A 101 -7.53 7.71 -18.36
N TYR A 102 -6.21 7.54 -18.41
CA TYR A 102 -5.23 8.63 -18.46
C TYR A 102 -4.54 8.67 -19.83
N PRO A 103 -4.07 9.87 -20.28
CA PRO A 103 -3.34 9.98 -21.54
C PRO A 103 -2.01 9.23 -21.57
N ARG A 104 -1.28 9.24 -20.45
CA ARG A 104 0.07 8.64 -20.34
C ARG A 104 0.31 7.99 -18.99
N ALA A 105 1.31 7.11 -18.98
CA ALA A 105 1.82 6.47 -17.77
C ALA A 105 3.35 6.38 -17.79
N LEU A 106 3.99 6.31 -16.62
CA LEU A 106 5.44 6.20 -16.45
C LEU A 106 5.77 5.14 -15.39
N LEU A 107 6.56 4.14 -15.76
CA LEU A 107 6.90 2.98 -14.93
C LEU A 107 8.09 3.25 -14.01
N PHE A 108 7.93 2.94 -12.73
CA PHE A 108 8.95 3.02 -11.69
C PHE A 108 9.21 1.65 -11.03
N GLY A 109 10.40 1.47 -10.48
CA GLY A 109 10.75 0.24 -9.77
C GLY A 109 9.96 -0.03 -8.49
N SER A 110 9.31 0.99 -7.91
CA SER A 110 8.45 0.87 -6.73
C SER A 110 7.55 2.09 -6.55
N GLY A 111 6.43 1.95 -5.81
CA GLY A 111 5.57 3.09 -5.42
C GLY A 111 6.31 4.11 -4.54
N PHE A 112 7.25 3.65 -3.72
CA PHE A 112 8.07 4.56 -2.91
C PHE A 112 8.91 5.49 -3.82
N ALA A 113 9.62 4.93 -4.80
CA ALA A 113 10.41 5.70 -5.76
C ALA A 113 9.53 6.63 -6.61
N ALA A 114 8.34 6.19 -7.01
CA ALA A 114 7.37 6.99 -7.76
C ALA A 114 6.87 8.19 -6.95
N ASN A 115 6.51 8.02 -5.68
CA ASN A 115 6.13 9.12 -4.80
C ASN A 115 7.25 10.14 -4.61
N LEU A 116 8.50 9.68 -4.45
CA LEU A 116 9.66 10.59 -4.40
C LEU A 116 9.82 11.37 -5.70
N ALA A 117 9.71 10.68 -6.83
CA ALA A 117 9.85 11.26 -8.16
C ALA A 117 8.84 12.38 -8.41
N VAL A 118 7.56 12.11 -8.15
CA VAL A 118 6.46 13.08 -8.38
C VAL A 118 6.69 14.36 -7.60
N GLN A 119 6.90 14.26 -6.29
CA GLN A 119 6.98 15.47 -5.46
C GLN A 119 8.31 16.23 -5.67
N GLN A 120 9.44 15.53 -5.86
CA GLN A 120 10.71 16.19 -6.12
C GLN A 120 10.75 16.92 -7.48
N ALA A 121 10.06 16.39 -8.48
CA ALA A 121 10.03 17.01 -9.80
C ALA A 121 9.04 18.18 -9.88
N LEU A 122 7.93 18.13 -9.15
CA LEU A 122 6.83 19.10 -9.28
C LEU A 122 6.81 20.17 -8.19
N LEU A 123 7.47 19.95 -7.05
CA LEU A 123 7.49 20.87 -5.90
C LEU A 123 8.93 21.22 -5.54
N SER A 124 9.64 21.87 -6.46
CA SER A 124 11.08 22.14 -6.36
C SER A 124 11.42 23.50 -5.74
N GLU A 125 10.43 24.36 -5.52
CA GLU A 125 10.65 25.71 -5.01
C GLU A 125 10.37 25.79 -3.50
N GLU A 126 11.06 26.67 -2.79
CA GLU A 126 10.97 26.81 -1.33
C GLU A 126 9.56 27.21 -0.84
N ASP A 127 8.84 27.97 -1.65
CA ASP A 127 7.47 28.42 -1.34
C ASP A 127 6.39 27.40 -1.72
N ASP A 128 6.74 26.33 -2.44
CA ASP A 128 5.81 25.28 -2.77
C ASP A 128 5.30 24.55 -1.52
N VAL A 129 4.09 24.01 -1.60
CA VAL A 129 3.47 23.31 -0.47
C VAL A 129 2.87 21.97 -0.90
N CYS A 130 3.12 20.95 -0.09
CA CYS A 130 2.38 19.70 -0.16
C CYS A 130 1.50 19.56 1.08
N VAL A 131 0.18 19.52 0.88
CA VAL A 131 -0.81 19.29 1.93
C VAL A 131 -1.20 17.84 1.95
N GLN A 132 -1.10 17.18 3.11
CA GLN A 132 -1.25 15.72 3.22
C GLN A 132 -2.12 15.30 4.39
N ASP A 133 -2.85 14.19 4.21
CA ASP A 133 -3.50 13.49 5.33
C ASP A 133 -2.45 12.99 6.34
N ARG A 134 -2.81 13.01 7.63
CA ARG A 134 -1.92 12.57 8.71
C ARG A 134 -1.59 11.07 8.64
N LEU A 135 -2.41 10.27 8.00
CA LEU A 135 -2.22 8.83 7.87
C LEU A 135 -1.68 8.39 6.50
N ASN A 136 -1.33 9.34 5.63
CA ASN A 136 -0.67 9.05 4.36
C ASN A 136 0.56 8.16 4.54
N HIS A 137 0.80 7.33 3.54
CA HIS A 137 1.96 6.45 3.48
C HIS A 137 3.28 7.22 3.66
N ALA A 138 4.25 6.58 4.33
CA ALA A 138 5.54 7.20 4.65
C ALA A 138 6.27 7.76 3.42
N SER A 139 6.13 7.14 2.24
CA SER A 139 6.74 7.61 1.00
C SER A 139 6.26 8.99 0.57
N LEU A 140 4.97 9.32 0.77
CA LEU A 140 4.43 10.66 0.49
C LEU A 140 5.04 11.72 1.42
N LEU A 141 5.19 11.39 2.71
CA LEU A 141 5.80 12.27 3.70
C LEU A 141 7.30 12.50 3.42
N ASP A 142 8.02 11.43 3.12
CA ASP A 142 9.46 11.50 2.83
C ASP A 142 9.71 12.20 1.48
N ALA A 143 8.82 12.04 0.51
CA ALA A 143 8.85 12.74 -0.75
C ALA A 143 8.81 14.27 -0.56
N THR A 144 7.88 14.78 0.26
CA THR A 144 7.80 16.23 0.56
C THR A 144 9.06 16.75 1.22
N ARG A 145 9.61 15.99 2.19
CA ARG A 145 10.85 16.37 2.88
C ARG A 145 12.04 16.45 1.93
N LEU A 146 12.13 15.51 0.98
CA LEU A 146 13.21 15.44 0.00
C LEU A 146 13.02 16.44 -1.15
N ALA A 147 11.79 16.81 -1.48
CA ALA A 147 11.51 17.89 -2.43
C ALA A 147 11.97 19.25 -1.90
N GLY A 148 12.03 19.44 -0.58
CA GLY A 148 12.41 20.70 0.06
C GLY A 148 11.27 21.70 0.19
N CYS A 149 10.07 21.34 -0.28
CA CYS A 149 8.87 22.15 -0.15
C CYS A 149 8.26 22.08 1.26
N ARG A 150 7.27 22.92 1.53
CA ARG A 150 6.60 22.98 2.85
C ARG A 150 5.60 21.84 3.02
N LEU A 151 5.80 20.99 4.03
CA LEU A 151 4.82 19.97 4.42
C LEU A 151 3.77 20.57 5.35
N ARG A 152 2.48 20.45 4.98
CA ARG A 152 1.34 20.71 5.85
C ARG A 152 0.48 19.46 5.98
N ARG A 153 -0.09 19.25 7.16
CA ARG A 153 -0.87 18.02 7.41
C ARG A 153 -2.25 18.38 7.98
N TYR A 154 -3.28 17.68 7.50
CA TYR A 154 -4.63 17.79 8.03
C TYR A 154 -5.05 16.51 8.78
N PRO A 155 -6.02 16.61 9.70
CA PRO A 155 -6.57 15.43 10.37
C PRO A 155 -7.13 14.43 9.37
N HIS A 156 -7.04 13.15 9.70
CA HIS A 156 -7.46 12.07 8.82
C HIS A 156 -8.89 12.25 8.32
N LEU A 157 -9.08 12.17 6.99
CA LEU A 157 -10.31 12.37 6.23
C LEU A 157 -10.99 13.75 6.39
N ASP A 158 -10.35 14.72 7.07
CA ASP A 158 -10.90 16.06 7.31
C ASP A 158 -10.70 16.99 6.09
N THR A 159 -11.67 17.02 5.19
CA THR A 159 -11.62 17.87 3.98
C THR A 159 -11.61 19.38 4.28
N GLU A 160 -12.27 19.82 5.37
CA GLU A 160 -12.19 21.20 5.83
C GLU A 160 -10.80 21.53 6.37
N GLY A 161 -10.18 20.56 7.05
CA GLY A 161 -8.78 20.64 7.46
C GLY A 161 -7.84 20.81 6.27
N ALA A 162 -8.04 20.06 5.20
CA ALA A 162 -7.28 20.19 3.96
C ALA A 162 -7.42 21.60 3.35
N LEU A 163 -8.66 22.09 3.26
CA LEU A 163 -8.95 23.45 2.78
C LEU A 163 -8.24 24.52 3.64
N ARG A 164 -8.32 24.40 4.98
CA ARG A 164 -7.63 25.34 5.89
C ARG A 164 -6.12 25.34 5.65
N GLN A 165 -5.50 24.16 5.45
CA GLN A 165 -4.05 24.07 5.23
C GLN A 165 -3.62 24.71 3.91
N LEU A 166 -4.39 24.53 2.83
CA LEU A 166 -4.11 25.17 1.54
C LEU A 166 -4.24 26.68 1.62
N LYS A 167 -5.31 27.21 2.26
CA LYS A 167 -5.50 28.66 2.44
C LYS A 167 -4.36 29.35 3.21
N HIS A 168 -3.65 28.64 4.06
CA HIS A 168 -2.51 29.16 4.81
C HIS A 168 -1.19 29.19 4.01
N ALA A 169 -1.19 28.76 2.74
CA ALA A 169 -0.02 28.73 1.87
C ALA A 169 -0.36 29.31 0.49
N PRO A 170 -0.63 30.62 0.41
CA PRO A 170 -1.15 31.25 -0.81
C PRO A 170 -0.09 31.49 -1.89
N ASN A 171 1.19 31.32 -1.57
CA ASN A 171 2.31 31.53 -2.47
C ASN A 171 2.93 30.20 -2.87
N GLY A 172 3.48 30.09 -4.08
CA GLY A 172 4.07 28.87 -4.62
C GLY A 172 3.03 27.89 -5.16
N ALA A 173 3.50 26.84 -5.82
CA ALA A 173 2.65 25.76 -6.29
C ALA A 173 2.14 24.90 -5.12
N ALA A 174 0.92 24.39 -5.24
CA ALA A 174 0.31 23.59 -4.21
C ALA A 174 -0.09 22.19 -4.72
N MET A 175 0.25 21.17 -3.93
CA MET A 175 -0.22 19.79 -4.14
C MET A 175 -1.03 19.33 -2.94
N LEU A 176 -2.21 18.76 -3.18
CA LEU A 176 -2.97 18.02 -2.20
C LEU A 176 -2.74 16.52 -2.47
N ALA A 177 -2.01 15.84 -1.59
CA ALA A 177 -1.67 14.44 -1.77
C ALA A 177 -2.34 13.55 -0.73
N THR A 178 -2.92 12.42 -1.18
CA THR A 178 -3.60 11.46 -0.31
C THR A 178 -3.44 10.02 -0.78
N ASP A 179 -3.45 9.05 0.15
CA ASP A 179 -3.73 7.66 -0.21
C ASP A 179 -5.18 7.56 -0.69
N GLY A 180 -5.46 6.68 -1.66
CA GLY A 180 -6.82 6.34 -2.08
C GLY A 180 -7.49 5.43 -1.05
N VAL A 181 -6.81 4.34 -0.68
CA VAL A 181 -7.12 3.46 0.46
C VAL A 181 -5.98 3.52 1.45
N PHE A 182 -6.26 3.83 2.71
CA PHE A 182 -5.25 3.89 3.76
C PHE A 182 -4.81 2.51 4.21
N SER A 183 -3.52 2.23 4.10
CA SER A 183 -2.94 0.89 4.22
C SER A 183 -3.11 0.21 5.57
N MET A 184 -3.27 0.98 6.67
CA MET A 184 -3.40 0.45 8.03
C MET A 184 -4.84 0.48 8.54
N ASP A 185 -5.70 1.27 7.93
CA ASP A 185 -7.08 1.51 8.37
C ASP A 185 -8.10 0.88 7.41
N GLY A 186 -7.75 0.73 6.13
CA GLY A 186 -8.59 0.12 5.11
C GLY A 186 -9.73 1.03 4.62
N ASP A 187 -9.83 2.24 5.13
CA ASP A 187 -10.82 3.22 4.72
C ASP A 187 -10.38 3.99 3.45
N ILE A 188 -11.32 4.66 2.82
CA ILE A 188 -11.16 5.32 1.53
C ILE A 188 -11.20 6.83 1.71
N ALA A 189 -10.27 7.54 1.05
CA ALA A 189 -10.25 9.00 1.04
C ALA A 189 -11.52 9.59 0.39
N PRO A 190 -12.04 10.72 0.91
CA PRO A 190 -13.22 11.39 0.34
C PRO A 190 -12.83 12.19 -0.92
N LEU A 191 -12.41 11.47 -2.00
CA LEU A 191 -11.79 12.06 -3.18
C LEU A 191 -12.63 13.12 -3.88
N ARG A 192 -13.97 12.97 -3.92
CA ARG A 192 -14.85 13.99 -4.50
C ARG A 192 -14.71 15.34 -3.78
N SER A 193 -14.70 15.31 -2.45
CA SER A 193 -14.56 16.52 -1.65
C SER A 193 -13.15 17.09 -1.74
N LEU A 194 -12.13 16.24 -1.74
CA LEU A 194 -10.73 16.68 -1.89
C LEU A 194 -10.46 17.27 -3.27
N SER A 195 -11.06 16.74 -4.34
CA SER A 195 -10.99 17.32 -5.70
C SER A 195 -11.59 18.72 -5.76
N LEU A 196 -12.75 18.94 -5.12
CA LEU A 196 -13.35 20.26 -5.01
C LEU A 196 -12.45 21.24 -4.25
N VAL A 197 -11.88 20.79 -3.12
CA VAL A 197 -10.94 21.58 -2.32
C VAL A 197 -9.69 21.95 -3.13
N ALA A 198 -9.11 20.99 -3.83
CA ALA A 198 -7.94 21.22 -4.69
C ALA A 198 -8.24 22.25 -5.77
N ARG A 199 -9.35 22.09 -6.49
CA ARG A 199 -9.79 23.01 -7.54
C ARG A 199 -10.06 24.43 -7.01
N MET A 200 -10.69 24.57 -5.85
CA MET A 200 -10.97 25.86 -5.21
C MET A 200 -9.70 26.62 -4.78
N GLN A 201 -8.59 25.95 -4.67
CA GLN A 201 -7.32 26.50 -4.18
C GLN A 201 -6.20 26.42 -5.23
N ASP A 202 -6.55 26.17 -6.48
CA ASP A 202 -5.60 26.00 -7.61
C ASP A 202 -4.46 25.01 -7.27
N ALA A 203 -4.78 23.95 -6.49
CA ALA A 203 -3.85 22.91 -6.09
C ALA A 203 -3.99 21.67 -6.98
N LEU A 204 -2.89 21.00 -7.29
CA LEU A 204 -2.90 19.70 -7.96
C LEU A 204 -3.31 18.61 -6.97
N LEU A 205 -4.36 17.82 -7.29
CA LEU A 205 -4.69 16.62 -6.52
C LEU A 205 -3.86 15.44 -7.02
N TYR A 206 -3.08 14.84 -6.12
CA TYR A 206 -2.31 13.61 -6.34
C TYR A 206 -2.84 12.47 -5.46
N VAL A 207 -3.20 11.35 -6.07
CA VAL A 207 -3.76 10.18 -5.37
C VAL A 207 -2.81 8.99 -5.49
N ASP A 208 -2.30 8.52 -4.36
CA ASP A 208 -1.64 7.21 -4.25
C ASP A 208 -2.72 6.13 -4.08
N ASP A 209 -3.09 5.51 -5.18
CA ASP A 209 -4.15 4.49 -5.22
C ASP A 209 -3.59 3.05 -5.16
N ALA A 210 -2.45 2.89 -4.50
CA ALA A 210 -1.74 1.62 -4.42
C ALA A 210 -2.57 0.46 -3.85
N HIS A 211 -3.54 0.73 -2.98
CA HIS A 211 -4.42 -0.28 -2.40
C HIS A 211 -5.81 -0.34 -3.05
N GLY A 212 -6.18 0.65 -3.88
CA GLY A 212 -7.45 0.67 -4.59
C GLY A 212 -7.40 0.00 -5.95
N ILE A 213 -6.31 0.17 -6.70
CA ILE A 213 -6.15 -0.40 -8.03
C ILE A 213 -6.28 -1.93 -8.00
N GLY A 214 -7.10 -2.45 -8.91
CA GLY A 214 -7.46 -3.86 -9.04
C GLY A 214 -8.62 -4.29 -8.14
N VAL A 215 -8.96 -3.52 -7.11
CA VAL A 215 -9.89 -3.91 -6.04
C VAL A 215 -11.14 -3.03 -5.99
N VAL A 216 -10.94 -1.70 -5.95
CA VAL A 216 -12.00 -0.70 -5.79
C VAL A 216 -12.47 -0.21 -7.15
N GLY A 217 -13.76 0.12 -7.24
CA GLY A 217 -14.37 0.69 -8.43
C GLY A 217 -14.69 -0.33 -9.53
N GLU A 218 -15.45 0.13 -10.50
CA GLU A 218 -15.87 -0.68 -11.64
C GLU A 218 -14.64 -1.23 -12.39
N HIS A 219 -14.63 -2.54 -12.65
CA HIS A 219 -13.50 -3.27 -13.24
C HIS A 219 -12.16 -3.06 -12.52
N GLY A 220 -12.18 -2.69 -11.22
CA GLY A 220 -10.98 -2.47 -10.40
C GLY A 220 -10.15 -1.24 -10.78
N ARG A 221 -10.76 -0.21 -11.35
CA ARG A 221 -10.09 1.02 -11.80
C ARG A 221 -9.66 1.94 -10.66
N GLY A 222 -9.85 1.52 -9.40
CA GLY A 222 -9.39 2.22 -8.21
C GLY A 222 -10.35 3.27 -7.66
N CYS A 223 -9.88 3.96 -6.62
CA CYS A 223 -10.67 4.93 -5.87
C CYS A 223 -11.05 6.18 -6.68
N VAL A 224 -10.22 6.58 -7.64
CA VAL A 224 -10.51 7.74 -8.52
C VAL A 224 -11.75 7.44 -9.37
N ALA A 225 -11.78 6.27 -10.00
CA ALA A 225 -12.94 5.85 -10.80
C ALA A 225 -14.19 5.59 -9.93
N GLU A 226 -14.03 5.00 -8.74
CA GLU A 226 -15.12 4.80 -7.78
C GLU A 226 -15.74 6.13 -7.34
N ALA A 227 -14.94 7.16 -7.20
CA ALA A 227 -15.43 8.51 -6.93
C ALA A 227 -16.09 9.19 -8.14
N GLY A 228 -16.09 8.57 -9.33
CA GLY A 228 -16.59 9.16 -10.57
C GLY A 228 -15.73 10.33 -11.06
N LEU A 229 -14.43 10.30 -10.76
CA LEU A 229 -13.44 11.30 -11.14
C LEU A 229 -12.54 10.78 -12.26
N GLY A 230 -11.84 11.71 -12.92
CA GLY A 230 -10.90 11.39 -13.98
C GLY A 230 -9.70 12.35 -13.99
N VAL A 231 -8.92 12.36 -15.07
CA VAL A 231 -7.68 13.13 -15.19
C VAL A 231 -7.88 14.63 -14.95
N ASN A 232 -9.04 15.19 -15.27
CA ASN A 232 -9.34 16.61 -15.03
C ASN A 232 -9.55 16.94 -13.54
N ASP A 233 -9.89 15.95 -12.71
CA ASP A 233 -10.15 16.10 -11.29
C ASP A 233 -8.97 15.61 -10.44
N VAL A 234 -8.27 14.59 -10.92
CA VAL A 234 -7.08 13.99 -10.34
C VAL A 234 -6.01 13.95 -11.43
N PRO A 235 -5.24 15.03 -11.61
CA PRO A 235 -4.26 15.13 -12.69
C PRO A 235 -3.15 14.08 -12.62
N LEU A 236 -2.84 13.59 -11.42
CA LEU A 236 -1.86 12.52 -11.20
C LEU A 236 -2.42 11.44 -10.29
N GLN A 237 -2.26 10.18 -10.71
CA GLN A 237 -2.59 8.99 -9.94
C GLN A 237 -1.41 8.03 -9.92
N LEU A 238 -1.12 7.41 -8.76
CA LEU A 238 -0.18 6.32 -8.64
C LEU A 238 -0.93 4.99 -8.55
N ALA A 239 -0.49 4.01 -9.33
CA ALA A 239 -0.91 2.62 -9.26
C ALA A 239 0.28 1.72 -8.96
N THR A 240 0.17 0.81 -7.98
CA THR A 240 1.25 -0.18 -7.74
C THR A 240 0.98 -1.49 -8.46
N LEU A 241 2.05 -2.09 -8.97
CA LEU A 241 2.03 -3.42 -9.57
C LEU A 241 2.31 -4.53 -8.53
N GLY A 242 2.77 -4.15 -7.34
CA GLY A 242 3.23 -5.09 -6.31
C GLY A 242 2.17 -5.51 -5.29
N LYS A 243 0.89 -5.18 -5.49
CA LYS A 243 -0.20 -5.55 -4.58
C LYS A 243 -1.25 -6.39 -5.29
N ALA A 244 -2.44 -5.88 -5.57
CA ALA A 244 -3.50 -6.63 -6.25
C ALA A 244 -3.05 -7.27 -7.58
N LEU A 245 -2.11 -6.65 -8.28
CA LEU A 245 -1.56 -7.15 -9.54
C LEU A 245 -0.44 -8.21 -9.36
N GLY A 246 -0.03 -8.51 -8.13
CA GLY A 246 0.86 -9.63 -7.81
C GLY A 246 2.29 -9.55 -8.36
N GLY A 247 2.70 -8.40 -8.91
CA GLY A 247 3.98 -8.18 -9.57
C GLY A 247 4.96 -7.30 -8.78
N CYS A 248 5.70 -6.44 -9.48
CA CYS A 248 6.69 -5.53 -8.92
C CYS A 248 6.66 -4.19 -9.67
N GLY A 249 6.96 -3.09 -8.98
CA GLY A 249 6.98 -1.76 -9.55
C GLY A 249 5.72 -0.95 -9.26
N ALA A 250 5.64 0.23 -9.88
CA ALA A 250 4.50 1.12 -9.83
C ALA A 250 4.46 1.99 -11.08
N VAL A 251 3.30 2.56 -11.36
CA VAL A 251 3.08 3.44 -12.49
C VAL A 251 2.48 4.74 -12.01
N VAL A 252 3.01 5.88 -12.47
CA VAL A 252 2.39 7.20 -12.32
C VAL A 252 1.65 7.51 -13.62
N LEU A 253 0.38 7.88 -13.49
CA LEU A 253 -0.51 8.22 -14.59
C LEU A 253 -0.82 9.71 -14.55
N GLY A 254 -0.87 10.35 -15.70
CA GLY A 254 -1.14 11.78 -15.82
C GLY A 254 -1.36 12.21 -17.26
N ASP A 255 -1.39 13.53 -17.46
CA ASP A 255 -1.38 14.09 -18.81
C ASP A 255 0.00 13.98 -19.46
N GLU A 256 0.05 14.20 -20.80
CA GLU A 256 1.27 14.10 -21.59
C GLU A 256 2.40 14.99 -21.05
N ALA A 257 2.11 16.24 -20.70
CA ALA A 257 3.12 17.21 -20.29
C ALA A 257 3.71 16.86 -18.92
N MET A 258 2.88 16.45 -17.96
CA MET A 258 3.33 16.04 -16.61
C MET A 258 4.18 14.78 -16.68
N ILE A 259 3.74 13.77 -17.41
CA ILE A 259 4.47 12.51 -17.54
C ILE A 259 5.79 12.71 -18.26
N GLN A 260 5.82 13.53 -19.32
CA GLN A 260 7.06 13.87 -20.01
C GLN A 260 8.02 14.62 -19.08
N HIS A 261 7.53 15.60 -18.32
CA HIS A 261 8.34 16.33 -17.34
C HIS A 261 8.95 15.39 -16.28
N LEU A 262 8.15 14.44 -15.75
CA LEU A 262 8.66 13.43 -14.81
C LEU A 262 9.76 12.56 -15.45
N ALA A 263 9.59 12.11 -16.68
CA ALA A 263 10.59 11.32 -17.38
C ALA A 263 11.91 12.07 -17.58
N GLU A 264 11.85 13.38 -17.79
CA GLU A 264 13.02 14.25 -18.04
C GLU A 264 13.73 14.71 -16.78
N THR A 265 13.03 14.85 -15.64
CA THR A 265 13.54 15.55 -14.45
C THR A 265 13.60 14.68 -13.20
N ALA A 266 12.76 13.64 -13.09
CA ALA A 266 12.66 12.85 -11.88
C ALA A 266 13.90 11.99 -11.65
N ARG A 267 14.71 12.33 -10.64
CA ARG A 267 15.95 11.65 -10.30
C ARG A 267 15.78 10.13 -10.06
N PRO A 268 14.72 9.65 -9.36
CA PRO A 268 14.47 8.22 -9.18
C PRO A 268 14.16 7.46 -10.49
N TYR A 269 13.85 8.15 -11.58
CA TYR A 269 13.65 7.57 -12.91
C TYR A 269 14.93 7.61 -13.74
N ILE A 270 15.59 8.77 -13.78
CA ILE A 270 16.77 9.03 -14.63
C ILE A 270 17.97 8.17 -14.20
N TYR A 271 18.22 8.10 -12.87
CA TYR A 271 19.45 7.55 -12.30
C TYR A 271 19.29 6.13 -11.73
N THR A 272 18.27 5.40 -12.15
CA THR A 272 18.07 4.00 -11.76
C THR A 272 18.01 3.09 -12.98
N THR A 273 18.47 1.86 -12.83
CA THR A 273 18.25 0.82 -13.84
C THR A 273 16.77 0.53 -13.99
N ALA A 274 16.29 0.41 -15.21
CA ALA A 274 14.89 0.10 -15.52
C ALA A 274 14.47 -1.27 -14.91
N VAL A 275 13.18 -1.42 -14.71
CA VAL A 275 12.59 -2.71 -14.31
C VAL A 275 12.94 -3.77 -15.36
N PRO A 276 13.30 -5.02 -14.97
CA PRO A 276 13.54 -6.07 -15.96
C PRO A 276 12.37 -6.25 -16.92
N PRO A 277 12.60 -6.38 -18.25
CA PRO A 277 11.53 -6.58 -19.22
C PRO A 277 10.60 -7.75 -18.89
N ALA A 278 11.13 -8.82 -18.29
CA ALA A 278 10.35 -9.97 -17.84
C ALA A 278 9.33 -9.61 -16.75
N GLN A 279 9.69 -8.70 -15.84
CA GLN A 279 8.77 -8.19 -14.82
C GLN A 279 7.67 -7.32 -15.43
N ALA A 280 8.00 -6.51 -16.44
CA ALA A 280 7.01 -5.74 -17.19
C ALA A 280 6.03 -6.64 -17.94
N ALA A 281 6.50 -7.73 -18.55
CA ALA A 281 5.64 -8.73 -19.20
C ALA A 281 4.69 -9.41 -18.21
N ALA A 282 5.17 -9.81 -17.05
CA ALA A 282 4.34 -10.37 -15.98
C ALA A 282 3.28 -9.37 -15.51
N ALA A 283 3.67 -8.12 -15.27
CA ALA A 283 2.75 -7.06 -14.84
C ALA A 283 1.68 -6.79 -15.93
N LEU A 284 2.06 -6.73 -17.21
CA LEU A 284 1.12 -6.58 -18.34
C LEU A 284 0.10 -7.72 -18.38
N ALA A 285 0.55 -8.97 -18.18
CA ALA A 285 -0.36 -10.12 -18.11
C ALA A 285 -1.30 -10.02 -16.91
N ALA A 286 -0.80 -9.59 -15.75
CA ALA A 286 -1.59 -9.40 -14.55
C ALA A 286 -2.64 -8.29 -14.71
N VAL A 287 -2.30 -7.16 -15.32
CA VAL A 287 -3.23 -6.07 -15.63
C VAL A 287 -4.38 -6.57 -16.52
N LYS A 288 -4.08 -7.28 -17.61
CA LYS A 288 -5.10 -7.85 -18.52
C LYS A 288 -6.03 -8.82 -17.80
N LEU A 289 -5.51 -9.63 -16.88
CA LEU A 289 -6.31 -10.54 -16.05
C LEU A 289 -7.17 -9.76 -15.05
N ALA A 290 -6.61 -8.76 -14.37
CA ALA A 290 -7.33 -7.95 -13.40
C ALA A 290 -8.50 -7.18 -14.04
N ARG A 291 -8.33 -6.70 -15.28
CA ARG A 291 -9.39 -6.05 -16.07
C ARG A 291 -10.51 -7.02 -16.45
N ARG A 292 -10.16 -8.25 -16.80
CA ARG A 292 -11.10 -9.25 -17.30
C ARG A 292 -11.84 -10.01 -16.21
N ASP A 293 -11.14 -10.33 -15.10
CA ASP A 293 -11.57 -11.33 -14.13
C ASP A 293 -12.34 -10.65 -12.96
N ASP A 294 -13.53 -10.09 -13.21
CA ASP A 294 -14.39 -9.44 -12.17
C ASP A 294 -14.76 -10.41 -11.05
N TRP A 295 -14.84 -11.70 -11.31
CA TRP A 295 -15.13 -12.72 -10.31
C TRP A 295 -14.17 -12.68 -9.11
N ARG A 296 -12.93 -12.18 -9.27
CA ARG A 296 -11.96 -12.05 -8.18
C ARG A 296 -12.38 -10.96 -7.20
N ARG A 297 -12.92 -9.86 -7.69
CA ARG A 297 -13.48 -8.75 -6.88
C ARG A 297 -14.78 -9.16 -6.20
N GLU A 298 -15.65 -9.87 -6.92
CA GLU A 298 -16.88 -10.46 -6.36
C GLU A 298 -16.53 -11.41 -5.22
N LYS A 299 -15.51 -12.26 -5.41
CA LYS A 299 -15.01 -13.16 -4.37
C LYS A 299 -14.45 -12.41 -3.15
N LEU A 300 -13.69 -11.34 -3.36
CA LEU A 300 -13.23 -10.49 -2.26
C LEU A 300 -14.39 -9.87 -1.48
N THR A 301 -15.41 -9.36 -2.17
CA THR A 301 -16.62 -8.80 -1.56
C THR A 301 -17.35 -9.83 -0.70
N GLU A 302 -17.51 -11.06 -1.22
CA GLU A 302 -18.05 -12.19 -0.46
C GLU A 302 -17.24 -12.45 0.82
N LEU A 303 -15.92 -12.58 0.70
CA LEU A 303 -15.03 -12.88 1.83
C LEU A 303 -14.99 -11.76 2.88
N ILE A 304 -15.03 -10.50 2.44
CA ILE A 304 -15.17 -9.33 3.33
C ILE A 304 -16.48 -9.42 4.11
N GLY A 305 -17.59 -9.73 3.42
CA GLY A 305 -18.89 -9.91 4.04
C GLY A 305 -18.92 -11.02 5.09
N ILE A 306 -18.32 -12.17 4.79
CA ILE A 306 -18.14 -13.30 5.72
C ILE A 306 -17.34 -12.87 6.95
N PHE A 307 -16.16 -12.26 6.74
CA PHE A 307 -15.30 -11.83 7.84
C PHE A 307 -16.01 -10.82 8.76
N ARG A 308 -16.60 -9.77 8.19
CA ARG A 308 -17.27 -8.71 8.96
C ARG A 308 -18.51 -9.22 9.70
N THR A 309 -19.27 -10.14 9.09
CA THR A 309 -20.45 -10.73 9.72
C THR A 309 -20.04 -11.62 10.90
N GLY A 310 -19.09 -12.52 10.69
CA GLY A 310 -18.58 -13.39 11.75
C GLY A 310 -17.94 -12.59 12.89
N ALA A 311 -17.12 -11.58 12.56
CA ALA A 311 -16.53 -10.71 13.58
C ALA A 311 -17.58 -10.00 14.45
N ARG A 312 -18.67 -9.49 13.84
CA ARG A 312 -19.79 -8.89 14.60
C ARG A 312 -20.51 -9.89 15.50
N GLN A 313 -20.74 -11.13 15.03
CA GLN A 313 -21.35 -12.19 15.82
C GLN A 313 -20.54 -12.53 17.07
N HIS A 314 -19.21 -12.47 16.98
CA HIS A 314 -18.31 -12.68 18.11
C HIS A 314 -18.00 -11.40 18.91
N GLY A 315 -18.64 -10.26 18.60
CA GLY A 315 -18.39 -8.98 19.28
C GLY A 315 -16.95 -8.47 19.13
N LEU A 316 -16.32 -8.72 17.99
CA LEU A 316 -14.99 -8.20 17.67
C LEU A 316 -15.09 -6.74 17.17
N GLU A 317 -14.24 -5.85 17.68
CA GLU A 317 -14.23 -4.43 17.33
C GLU A 317 -13.47 -4.18 16.04
N LEU A 318 -14.18 -4.14 14.92
CA LEU A 318 -13.62 -3.83 13.60
C LEU A 318 -13.64 -2.33 13.33
N MET A 319 -12.58 -1.85 12.72
CA MET A 319 -12.56 -0.51 12.13
C MET A 319 -13.43 -0.48 10.85
N PRO A 320 -13.96 0.71 10.46
CA PRO A 320 -14.72 0.85 9.21
C PRO A 320 -13.82 0.58 8.00
N SER A 321 -14.10 -0.48 7.25
CA SER A 321 -13.43 -0.77 5.99
C SER A 321 -14.27 -1.72 5.15
N ASP A 322 -14.52 -1.36 3.90
CA ASP A 322 -15.15 -2.22 2.89
C ASP A 322 -14.13 -2.77 1.89
N THR A 323 -12.82 -2.61 2.19
CA THR A 323 -11.71 -3.09 1.37
C THR A 323 -11.18 -4.45 1.88
N PRO A 324 -10.27 -5.12 1.16
CA PRO A 324 -9.65 -6.36 1.65
C PRO A 324 -8.81 -6.18 2.93
N ILE A 325 -8.53 -4.96 3.35
CA ILE A 325 -7.83 -4.64 4.59
C ILE A 325 -8.86 -4.53 5.71
N GLN A 326 -8.84 -5.45 6.66
CA GLN A 326 -9.81 -5.54 7.75
C GLN A 326 -9.08 -5.41 9.11
N PRO A 327 -8.96 -4.18 9.63
CA PRO A 327 -8.26 -3.97 10.90
C PRO A 327 -9.17 -4.23 12.09
N LEU A 328 -8.62 -4.91 13.10
CA LEU A 328 -9.28 -5.17 14.38
C LEU A 328 -8.51 -4.43 15.47
N LEU A 329 -9.14 -3.46 16.11
CA LEU A 329 -8.51 -2.62 17.13
C LEU A 329 -8.24 -3.44 18.41
N CYS A 330 -6.99 -3.40 18.89
CA CYS A 330 -6.55 -4.13 20.09
C CYS A 330 -6.07 -3.21 21.22
N GLY A 331 -5.81 -1.93 20.91
CA GLY A 331 -5.37 -0.93 21.88
C GLY A 331 -3.89 -1.04 22.25
N ALA A 332 -3.53 -1.92 23.18
CA ALA A 332 -2.15 -2.07 23.66
C ALA A 332 -1.26 -2.91 22.74
N GLU A 333 0.04 -2.57 22.69
CA GLU A 333 1.03 -3.33 21.91
C GLU A 333 1.19 -4.77 22.41
N SER A 334 1.20 -4.99 23.72
CA SER A 334 1.30 -6.32 24.32
C SER A 334 0.11 -7.22 23.92
N THR A 335 -1.09 -6.66 23.90
CA THR A 335 -2.31 -7.37 23.54
C THR A 335 -2.26 -7.83 22.07
N VAL A 336 -1.93 -6.96 21.14
CA VAL A 336 -1.88 -7.33 19.73
C VAL A 336 -0.78 -8.35 19.43
N MET A 337 0.36 -8.27 20.15
CA MET A 337 1.43 -9.26 20.00
C MET A 337 1.01 -10.64 20.55
N ALA A 338 0.34 -10.68 21.70
CA ALA A 338 -0.19 -11.93 22.26
C ALA A 338 -1.24 -12.56 21.33
N LEU A 339 -2.15 -11.76 20.78
CA LEU A 339 -3.15 -12.24 19.81
C LEU A 339 -2.50 -12.79 18.54
N SER A 340 -1.53 -12.06 17.96
CA SER A 340 -0.82 -12.53 16.76
C SER A 340 -0.09 -13.85 17.00
N ALA A 341 0.55 -14.02 18.18
CA ALA A 341 1.23 -15.26 18.55
C ALA A 341 0.24 -16.43 18.75
N ALA A 342 -0.91 -16.18 19.39
CA ALA A 342 -1.96 -17.18 19.56
C ALA A 342 -2.55 -17.63 18.21
N LEU A 343 -2.77 -16.70 17.28
CA LEU A 343 -3.23 -17.01 15.93
C LEU A 343 -2.20 -17.83 15.15
N GLU A 344 -0.93 -17.50 15.30
CA GLU A 344 0.14 -18.28 14.66
C GLU A 344 0.19 -19.72 15.18
N ALA A 345 0.08 -19.90 16.49
CA ALA A 345 -0.02 -21.23 17.10
C ALA A 345 -1.26 -22.01 16.61
N ALA A 346 -2.33 -21.30 16.22
CA ALA A 346 -3.54 -21.88 15.61
C ALA A 346 -3.44 -22.07 14.08
N GLY A 347 -2.27 -21.78 13.46
CA GLY A 347 -2.04 -21.98 12.03
C GLY A 347 -2.38 -20.80 11.14
N PHE A 348 -2.56 -19.58 11.70
CA PHE A 348 -2.90 -18.37 10.95
C PHE A 348 -1.81 -17.30 11.07
N LEU A 349 -1.33 -16.80 9.95
CA LEU A 349 -0.40 -15.67 9.92
C LEU A 349 -1.18 -14.36 9.79
N VAL A 350 -1.21 -13.56 10.88
CA VAL A 350 -1.90 -12.26 10.95
C VAL A 350 -0.95 -11.20 11.49
N SER A 351 -0.88 -10.03 10.82
CA SER A 351 0.05 -8.97 11.20
C SER A 351 -0.40 -8.20 12.44
N ALA A 352 0.50 -8.13 13.44
CA ALA A 352 0.38 -7.20 14.57
C ALA A 352 0.95 -5.83 14.18
N ILE A 353 0.09 -4.83 14.00
CA ILE A 353 0.48 -3.45 13.69
C ILE A 353 0.54 -2.64 14.99
N ARG A 354 1.70 -2.02 15.22
CA ARG A 354 2.01 -1.27 16.45
C ARG A 354 2.85 -0.03 16.15
N PRO A 355 3.03 0.88 17.12
CA PRO A 355 3.91 2.04 16.96
C PRO A 355 5.32 1.65 16.46
N PRO A 356 5.99 2.50 15.64
CA PRO A 356 5.53 3.83 15.18
C PRO A 356 4.63 3.80 13.93
N THR A 357 4.24 2.61 13.42
CA THR A 357 3.40 2.47 12.22
C THR A 357 2.00 3.05 12.44
N VAL A 358 1.47 2.91 13.66
CA VAL A 358 0.20 3.49 14.11
C VAL A 358 0.44 4.26 15.41
N PRO A 359 -0.45 5.20 15.81
CA PRO A 359 -0.32 5.92 17.08
C PRO A 359 -0.34 4.99 18.30
N GLU A 360 0.22 5.46 19.43
CA GLU A 360 0.14 4.77 20.71
C GLU A 360 -1.33 4.55 21.12
N GLY A 361 -1.63 3.40 21.73
CA GLY A 361 -2.97 2.99 22.08
C GLY A 361 -3.87 2.60 20.89
N LYS A 362 -3.34 2.57 19.66
CA LYS A 362 -4.07 2.22 18.44
C LYS A 362 -3.48 0.97 17.75
N ALA A 363 -2.81 0.10 18.51
CA ALA A 363 -2.33 -1.17 18.00
C ALA A 363 -3.51 -2.04 17.54
N ARG A 364 -3.31 -2.77 16.45
CA ARG A 364 -4.36 -3.55 15.79
C ARG A 364 -3.82 -4.80 15.12
N LEU A 365 -4.64 -5.84 15.02
CA LEU A 365 -4.43 -6.90 14.03
C LEU A 365 -4.85 -6.35 12.67
N ARG A 366 -4.00 -6.50 11.66
CA ARG A 366 -4.33 -6.16 10.27
C ARG A 366 -4.54 -7.45 9.49
N VAL A 367 -5.79 -7.85 9.34
CA VAL A 367 -6.19 -8.97 8.48
C VAL A 367 -6.27 -8.48 7.05
N THR A 368 -5.68 -9.20 6.10
CA THR A 368 -5.85 -8.94 4.67
C THR A 368 -6.43 -10.16 3.97
N LEU A 369 -7.45 -9.94 3.16
CA LEU A 369 -8.13 -10.97 2.39
C LEU A 369 -7.59 -11.02 0.97
N SER A 370 -7.52 -12.22 0.41
CA SER A 370 -7.17 -12.48 -0.99
C SER A 370 -8.29 -13.29 -1.64
N ALA A 371 -8.53 -13.07 -2.92
CA ALA A 371 -9.49 -13.87 -3.71
C ALA A 371 -9.18 -15.38 -3.71
N LEU A 372 -7.96 -15.76 -3.29
CA LEU A 372 -7.56 -17.15 -3.14
C LEU A 372 -8.02 -17.81 -1.83
N HIS A 373 -8.50 -17.05 -0.85
CA HIS A 373 -9.05 -17.63 0.38
C HIS A 373 -10.36 -18.38 0.10
N ALA A 374 -10.50 -19.56 0.74
CA ALA A 374 -11.78 -20.23 0.80
C ALA A 374 -12.66 -19.62 1.93
N PRO A 375 -13.99 -19.56 1.79
CA PRO A 375 -14.90 -19.11 2.84
C PRO A 375 -14.65 -19.82 4.18
N ALA A 376 -14.40 -21.13 4.17
CA ALA A 376 -14.10 -21.91 5.37
C ALA A 376 -12.84 -21.42 6.11
N GLN A 377 -11.81 -20.94 5.39
CA GLN A 377 -10.60 -20.39 6.01
C GLN A 377 -10.90 -19.07 6.70
N VAL A 378 -11.78 -18.24 6.14
CA VAL A 378 -12.18 -16.97 6.74
C VAL A 378 -13.03 -17.20 7.99
N HIS A 379 -13.97 -18.15 7.97
CA HIS A 379 -14.71 -18.55 9.16
C HIS A 379 -13.79 -19.05 10.27
N ALA A 380 -12.88 -19.98 9.94
CA ALA A 380 -11.92 -20.52 10.89
C ALA A 380 -10.99 -19.44 11.49
N LEU A 381 -10.59 -18.44 10.69
CA LEU A 381 -9.84 -17.29 11.22
C LEU A 381 -10.67 -16.48 12.22
N VAL A 382 -11.92 -16.19 11.92
CA VAL A 382 -12.80 -15.41 12.82
C VAL A 382 -12.97 -16.12 14.15
N ASP A 383 -13.24 -17.44 14.14
CA ASP A 383 -13.35 -18.27 15.34
C ASP A 383 -12.03 -18.28 16.13
N ALA A 384 -10.90 -18.39 15.44
CA ALA A 384 -9.58 -18.36 16.07
C ALA A 384 -9.29 -17.00 16.73
N ILE A 385 -9.65 -15.87 16.08
CA ILE A 385 -9.51 -14.52 16.65
C ILE A 385 -10.36 -14.39 17.92
N ALA A 386 -11.61 -14.84 17.90
CA ALA A 386 -12.51 -14.78 19.05
C ALA A 386 -11.94 -15.59 20.23
N HIS A 387 -11.50 -16.82 19.98
CA HIS A 387 -10.90 -17.69 20.99
C HIS A 387 -9.59 -17.08 21.57
N ALA A 388 -8.70 -16.58 20.70
CA ALA A 388 -7.46 -15.95 21.12
C ALA A 388 -7.72 -14.71 21.99
N ARG A 389 -8.71 -13.85 21.62
CA ARG A 389 -9.12 -12.69 22.42
C ARG A 389 -9.56 -13.12 23.82
N ASP A 390 -10.44 -14.09 23.92
CA ASP A 390 -10.97 -14.56 25.21
C ASP A 390 -9.86 -15.13 26.11
N THR A 391 -8.92 -15.88 25.54
CA THR A 391 -7.75 -16.41 26.23
C THR A 391 -6.83 -15.30 26.73
N VAL A 392 -6.51 -14.30 25.87
CA VAL A 392 -5.62 -13.18 26.23
C VAL A 392 -6.26 -12.31 27.32
N VAL A 393 -7.57 -12.05 27.25
CA VAL A 393 -8.31 -11.30 28.27
C VAL A 393 -8.28 -12.01 29.62
N GLN A 394 -8.52 -13.34 29.65
CA GLN A 394 -8.45 -14.14 30.87
C GLN A 394 -7.05 -14.11 31.49
N GLN A 395 -6.01 -14.21 30.67
CA GLN A 395 -4.62 -14.18 31.14
C GLN A 395 -4.23 -12.83 31.72
N HIS A 396 -4.67 -11.72 31.12
CA HIS A 396 -4.45 -10.38 31.66
C HIS A 396 -5.18 -10.19 33.01
N ALA A 397 -6.43 -10.68 33.14
CA ALA A 397 -7.19 -10.63 34.37
C ALA A 397 -6.50 -11.43 35.52
N LEU A 398 -5.99 -12.61 35.20
CA LEU A 398 -5.27 -13.46 36.15
C LEU A 398 -3.98 -12.80 36.64
N ASN A 399 -3.19 -12.22 35.71
CA ASN A 399 -1.95 -11.51 36.03
C ASN A 399 -2.20 -10.27 36.89
N ALA A 400 -3.31 -9.56 36.69
CA ALA A 400 -3.70 -8.42 37.49
C ALA A 400 -4.14 -8.77 38.92
N LEU A 401 -4.61 -10.01 39.15
CA LEU A 401 -4.96 -10.51 40.49
C LEU A 401 -3.76 -11.03 41.29
N THR A 402 -2.64 -11.30 40.59
CA THR A 402 -1.41 -11.87 41.17
C THR A 402 -0.28 -10.87 41.32
N ALA A 403 -0.45 -9.62 40.85
CA ALA A 403 0.47 -8.49 40.97
C ALA A 403 0.03 -7.53 42.09
#